data_16370810c0054400990f9c7c4292f03b
#
_entry.id   16370810c0054400990f9c7c4292f03b
#
_cell.length_a   1.000
_cell.length_b   1.000
_cell.length_c   1.000
_cell.angle_alpha   90.00
_cell.angle_beta   90.00
_cell.angle_gamma   90.00
#
_symmetry.space_group_name_H-M   'P 1'
#
loop_
_entity.id
_entity.type
_entity.pdbx_description
1 polymer ?
#
loop_
_entity_poly.entity_id
_entity_poly.type
_entity_poly.pdbx_seq_one_letter_code
_entity_poly.pdbx_strand_id
1 'polypeptide(L)'
;MEERLNINVSATNYENSSKEIGNILTLVEEMVHEEEDFVITDSEFAFGWHFYVLSINLTLVQKLANQLGEDFQRLKGKNLEKKFLTWLSKKIQEKNLKVKFAIKEEMESSKFGIF
;
A
#
# COMPACT_ATOMS: atom_id res chain seq x y z
N MET A 1 -19.87 -0.24 -8.17
CA MET A 1 -19.24 0.36 -6.99
C MET A 1 -17.83 -0.20 -6.83
N GLU A 2 -16.83 0.65 -6.79
CA GLU A 2 -15.46 0.19 -6.66
C GLU A 2 -15.11 -0.05 -5.20
N GLU A 3 -14.50 -1.20 -4.93
CA GLU A 3 -13.93 -1.46 -3.64
C GLU A 3 -12.51 -0.91 -3.62
N ARG A 4 -12.16 -0.27 -2.52
CA ARG A 4 -10.84 0.32 -2.38
C ARG A 4 -10.14 -0.25 -1.15
N LEU A 5 -8.84 -0.46 -1.31
CA LEU A 5 -7.96 -0.81 -0.22
C LEU A 5 -7.33 0.48 0.30
N ASN A 6 -7.59 0.80 1.56
CA ASN A 6 -7.03 1.98 2.20
C ASN A 6 -5.91 1.58 3.14
N ILE A 7 -4.73 2.14 2.91
CA ILE A 7 -3.53 1.79 3.64
C ILE A 7 -3.01 3.01 4.38
N ASN A 8 -2.84 2.90 5.69
CA ASN A 8 -2.16 3.92 6.47
C ASN A 8 -0.66 3.78 6.25
N VAL A 9 -0.03 4.87 5.86
CA VAL A 9 1.41 4.92 5.61
C VAL A 9 2.07 5.81 6.64
N SER A 10 3.17 5.33 7.22
CA SER A 10 4.00 6.11 8.13
C SER A 10 5.41 6.14 7.55
N ALA A 11 5.96 7.32 7.33
CA ALA A 11 7.27 7.46 6.70
C ALA A 11 8.06 8.61 7.33
N THR A 12 9.39 8.48 7.29
CA THR A 12 10.27 9.54 7.81
C THR A 12 10.42 10.69 6.82
N ASN A 13 10.13 10.46 5.55
CA ASN A 13 10.18 11.49 4.52
C ASN A 13 9.00 11.33 3.57
N TYR A 14 8.09 12.30 3.60
CA TYR A 14 6.88 12.23 2.78
C TYR A 14 7.18 12.31 1.29
N GLU A 15 8.00 13.28 0.87
CA GLU A 15 8.26 13.49 -0.55
C GLU A 15 8.88 12.26 -1.22
N ASN A 16 9.91 11.71 -0.60
CA ASN A 16 10.58 10.53 -1.16
C ASN A 16 9.69 9.30 -1.13
N SER A 17 9.02 9.05 0.00
CA SER A 17 8.18 7.85 0.13
C SER A 17 6.97 7.89 -0.79
N SER A 18 6.27 9.02 -0.84
CA SER A 18 5.09 9.13 -1.71
C SER A 18 5.47 9.05 -3.18
N LYS A 19 6.59 9.65 -3.56
CA LYS A 19 7.11 9.57 -4.94
C LYS A 19 7.43 8.13 -5.33
N GLU A 20 8.15 7.40 -4.48
CA GLU A 20 8.53 6.02 -4.78
C GLU A 20 7.32 5.09 -4.78
N ILE A 21 6.39 5.27 -3.87
CA ILE A 21 5.13 4.52 -3.88
C ILE A 21 4.37 4.80 -5.18
N GLY A 22 4.27 6.07 -5.56
CA GLY A 22 3.62 6.46 -6.82
C GLY A 22 4.28 5.82 -8.04
N ASN A 23 5.61 5.81 -8.08
CA ASN A 23 6.35 5.19 -9.18
C ASN A 23 6.10 3.69 -9.26
N ILE A 24 6.11 3.00 -8.12
CA ILE A 24 5.84 1.56 -8.06
C ILE A 24 4.44 1.26 -8.57
N LEU A 25 3.45 2.02 -8.12
CA LEU A 25 2.05 1.80 -8.50
C LEU A 25 1.79 2.16 -9.97
N THR A 26 2.46 3.17 -10.48
CA THR A 26 2.39 3.52 -11.91
C THR A 26 2.91 2.37 -12.76
N LEU A 27 4.01 1.74 -12.33
CA LEU A 27 4.53 0.56 -13.04
C LEU A 27 3.53 -0.61 -12.98
N VAL A 28 2.85 -0.79 -11.84
CA VAL A 28 1.80 -1.81 -11.72
C VAL A 28 0.67 -1.53 -12.71
N GLU A 29 0.21 -0.26 -12.78
CA GLU A 29 -0.85 0.12 -13.72
C GLU A 29 -0.46 -0.19 -15.16
N GLU A 30 0.77 0.12 -15.54
CA GLU A 30 1.28 -0.20 -16.88
C GLU A 30 1.32 -1.71 -17.11
N MET A 31 1.78 -2.45 -16.12
CA MET A 31 1.91 -3.91 -16.21
C MET A 31 0.56 -4.60 -16.42
N VAL A 32 -0.49 -4.11 -15.79
CA VAL A 32 -1.82 -4.71 -15.83
C VAL A 32 -2.82 -3.94 -16.70
N HIS A 33 -2.36 -2.89 -17.39
CA HIS A 33 -3.18 -2.07 -18.30
C HIS A 33 -4.38 -1.39 -17.63
N GLU A 34 -4.15 -0.83 -16.43
CA GLU A 34 -5.13 -0.02 -15.72
C GLU A 34 -4.61 1.41 -15.57
N GLU A 35 -5.52 2.36 -15.35
CA GLU A 35 -5.17 3.77 -15.18
C GLU A 35 -5.89 4.36 -13.97
N GLU A 36 -5.24 5.32 -13.31
CA GLU A 36 -5.81 6.14 -12.24
C GLU A 36 -6.45 5.37 -11.08
N ASP A 37 -5.86 4.24 -10.70
CA ASP A 37 -6.45 3.37 -9.69
C ASP A 37 -5.90 3.56 -8.29
N PHE A 38 -5.14 4.64 -8.06
CA PHE A 38 -4.67 4.93 -6.71
C PHE A 38 -4.65 6.44 -6.43
N VAL A 39 -4.75 6.77 -5.14
CA VAL A 39 -4.66 8.14 -4.64
C VAL A 39 -3.77 8.14 -3.40
N ILE A 40 -2.88 9.12 -3.31
CA ILE A 40 -2.03 9.33 -2.14
C ILE A 40 -2.43 10.68 -1.53
N THR A 41 -2.82 10.67 -0.26
CA THR A 41 -3.26 11.89 0.42
C THR A 41 -2.07 12.75 0.85
N ASP A 42 -2.34 13.98 1.26
CA ASP A 42 -1.35 14.82 1.92
C ASP A 42 -1.00 14.21 3.27
N SER A 43 0.20 14.53 3.75
CA SER A 43 0.67 13.98 5.02
C SER A 43 0.39 14.90 6.19
N GLU A 44 0.28 14.30 7.37
CA GLU A 44 0.30 14.99 8.65
C GLU A 44 1.59 14.57 9.36
N PHE A 45 2.33 15.55 9.88
CA PHE A 45 3.58 15.27 10.56
C PHE A 45 3.39 15.26 12.07
N ALA A 46 3.80 14.19 12.72
CA ALA A 46 3.75 14.08 14.19
C ALA A 46 4.79 13.06 14.66
N PHE A 47 5.43 13.36 15.79
CA PHE A 47 6.39 12.46 16.44
C PHE A 47 7.52 11.97 15.53
N GLY A 48 7.96 12.83 14.61
CA GLY A 48 9.05 12.50 13.69
C GLY A 48 8.62 11.69 12.48
N TRP A 49 7.33 11.46 12.31
CA TRP A 49 6.78 10.68 11.19
C TRP A 49 5.75 11.48 10.40
N HIS A 50 5.71 11.21 9.11
CA HIS A 50 4.64 11.68 8.23
C HIS A 50 3.61 10.57 8.09
N PHE A 51 2.34 10.91 8.35
CA PHE A 51 1.23 9.96 8.25
C PHE A 51 0.32 10.36 7.09
N TYR A 52 0.03 9.44 6.21
CA TYR A 52 -0.86 9.69 5.08
C TYR A 52 -1.56 8.39 4.67
N VAL A 53 -2.50 8.49 3.75
CA VAL A 53 -3.28 7.33 3.30
C VAL A 53 -3.02 7.09 1.82
N LEU A 54 -2.81 5.83 1.50
CA LEU A 54 -2.76 5.34 0.13
C LEU A 54 -4.06 4.58 -0.12
N SER A 55 -4.83 5.03 -1.09
CA SER A 55 -6.09 4.39 -1.47
C SER A 55 -5.93 3.78 -2.86
N ILE A 56 -6.17 2.49 -2.98
CA ILE A 56 -5.96 1.74 -4.23
C ILE A 56 -7.24 1.00 -4.58
N ASN A 57 -7.61 1.03 -5.87
CA ASN A 57 -8.70 0.20 -6.36
C ASN A 57 -8.31 -1.27 -6.18
N LEU A 58 -9.18 -2.03 -5.53
CA LEU A 58 -8.91 -3.44 -5.24
C LEU A 58 -8.73 -4.26 -6.51
N THR A 59 -9.38 -3.86 -7.61
CA THR A 59 -9.19 -4.50 -8.92
C THR A 59 -7.74 -4.44 -9.37
N LEU A 60 -7.06 -3.32 -9.13
CA LEU A 60 -5.63 -3.21 -9.46
C LEU A 60 -4.81 -4.23 -8.69
N VAL A 61 -5.09 -4.39 -7.40
CA VAL A 61 -4.40 -5.38 -6.54
C VAL A 61 -4.66 -6.79 -7.04
N GLN A 62 -5.91 -7.10 -7.40
CA GLN A 62 -6.27 -8.42 -7.93
C GLN A 62 -5.55 -8.74 -9.24
N LYS A 63 -5.47 -7.76 -10.14
CA LYS A 63 -4.76 -7.91 -11.41
C LYS A 63 -3.27 -8.12 -11.20
N LEU A 64 -2.67 -7.41 -10.26
CA LEU A 64 -1.27 -7.63 -9.90
C LEU A 64 -1.05 -9.04 -9.37
N ALA A 65 -1.92 -9.51 -8.49
CA ALA A 65 -1.85 -10.85 -7.94
C ALA A 65 -1.89 -11.91 -9.05
N ASN A 66 -2.79 -11.74 -10.02
CA ASN A 66 -2.90 -12.64 -11.16
C ASN A 66 -1.65 -12.59 -12.04
N GLN A 67 -1.10 -11.40 -12.25
CA GLN A 67 0.10 -11.22 -13.07
C GLN A 67 1.33 -11.89 -12.45
N LEU A 68 1.49 -11.77 -11.14
CA LEU A 68 2.61 -12.37 -10.42
C LEU A 68 2.41 -13.86 -10.14
N GLY A 69 1.18 -14.33 -10.13
CA GLY A 69 0.86 -15.75 -9.94
C GLY A 69 1.38 -16.33 -8.63
N GLU A 70 2.15 -17.41 -8.72
CA GLU A 70 2.67 -18.09 -7.54
C GLU A 70 3.57 -17.22 -6.68
N ASP A 71 4.33 -16.32 -7.29
CA ASP A 71 5.19 -15.40 -6.54
C ASP A 71 4.39 -14.55 -5.57
N PHE A 72 3.20 -14.10 -5.99
CA PHE A 72 2.32 -13.36 -5.11
C PHE A 72 1.73 -14.27 -4.02
N GLN A 73 1.31 -15.48 -4.38
CA GLN A 73 0.71 -16.43 -3.43
C GLN A 73 1.68 -16.84 -2.33
N ARG A 74 2.98 -16.83 -2.60
CA ARG A 74 4.02 -17.17 -1.62
C ARG A 74 4.31 -16.04 -0.63
N LEU A 75 3.81 -14.84 -0.86
CA LEU A 75 4.01 -13.73 0.05
C LEU A 75 3.29 -13.98 1.38
N LYS A 76 3.87 -13.44 2.45
CA LYS A 76 3.24 -13.54 3.78
C LYS A 76 1.96 -12.71 3.80
N GLY A 77 0.93 -13.26 4.41
CA GLY A 77 -0.34 -12.59 4.58
C GLY A 77 -1.50 -13.55 4.50
N LYS A 78 -2.54 -13.28 5.27
CA LYS A 78 -3.73 -14.13 5.36
C LYS A 78 -4.65 -13.99 4.14
N ASN A 79 -4.58 -12.87 3.46
CA ASN A 79 -5.49 -12.53 2.38
C ASN A 79 -4.77 -11.68 1.33
N LEU A 80 -5.51 -11.30 0.30
CA LEU A 80 -5.02 -10.51 -0.82
C LEU A 80 -4.40 -9.19 -0.35
N GLU A 81 -5.08 -8.47 0.54
CA GLU A 81 -4.65 -7.16 1.00
C GLU A 81 -3.34 -7.25 1.77
N LYS A 82 -3.23 -8.22 2.65
CA LYS A 82 -2.01 -8.44 3.45
C LYS A 82 -0.82 -8.84 2.58
N LYS A 83 -1.05 -9.69 1.61
CA LYS A 83 0.00 -10.10 0.65
C LYS A 83 0.46 -8.89 -0.16
N PHE A 84 -0.46 -8.03 -0.56
CA PHE A 84 -0.12 -6.81 -1.27
C PHE A 84 0.76 -5.88 -0.41
N LEU A 85 0.41 -5.71 0.87
CA LEU A 85 1.23 -4.92 1.79
C LEU A 85 2.65 -5.48 1.90
N THR A 86 2.78 -6.79 1.98
CA THR A 86 4.09 -7.45 2.03
C THR A 86 4.88 -7.16 0.77
N TRP A 87 4.23 -7.27 -0.39
CA TRP A 87 4.85 -6.98 -1.68
C TRP A 87 5.33 -5.52 -1.75
N LEU A 88 4.45 -4.59 -1.40
CA LEU A 88 4.75 -3.15 -1.43
C LEU A 88 5.89 -2.81 -0.46
N SER A 89 5.87 -3.38 0.75
CA SER A 89 6.92 -3.19 1.74
C SER A 89 8.28 -3.63 1.21
N LYS A 90 8.34 -4.78 0.53
CA LYS A 90 9.59 -5.26 -0.07
C LYS A 90 10.10 -4.31 -1.14
N LYS A 91 9.22 -3.80 -1.99
CA LYS A 91 9.60 -2.86 -3.05
C LYS A 91 10.15 -1.57 -2.48
N ILE A 92 9.55 -1.06 -1.43
CA ILE A 92 10.00 0.16 -0.75
C ILE A 92 11.32 -0.07 -0.02
N GLN A 93 11.51 -1.22 0.62
CA GLN A 93 12.76 -1.57 1.28
C GLN A 93 13.93 -1.61 0.30
N GLU A 94 13.70 -2.04 -0.93
CA GLU A 94 14.72 -2.02 -1.99
C GLU A 94 15.22 -0.61 -2.28
N LYS A 95 14.43 0.41 -1.95
CA LYS A 95 14.79 1.83 -2.13
C LYS A 95 15.45 2.42 -0.88
N ASN A 96 15.69 1.63 0.16
CA ASN A 96 16.28 2.06 1.44
C ASN A 96 15.46 3.14 2.15
N LEU A 97 14.15 3.09 2.02
CA LEU A 97 13.24 4.02 2.68
C LEU A 97 12.61 3.39 3.92
N LYS A 98 12.47 4.19 4.98
CA LYS A 98 11.79 3.77 6.20
C LYS A 98 10.32 4.10 6.06
N VAL A 99 9.51 3.08 5.75
CA VAL A 99 8.08 3.23 5.56
C VAL A 99 7.37 2.05 6.20
N LYS A 100 6.29 2.34 6.91
CA LYS A 100 5.45 1.31 7.53
C LYS A 100 4.07 1.38 6.89
N PHE A 101 3.49 0.24 6.63
CA PHE A 101 2.16 0.11 6.04
C PHE A 101 1.23 -0.67 6.96
N ALA A 102 -0.01 -0.23 7.07
CA ALA A 102 -1.04 -0.96 7.80
C ALA A 102 -2.39 -0.73 7.13
N ILE A 103 -3.23 -1.75 7.11
CA ILE A 103 -4.57 -1.62 6.54
C ILE A 103 -5.39 -0.73 7.46
N LYS A 104 -5.94 0.35 6.91
CA LYS A 104 -6.65 1.37 7.68
C LYS A 104 -7.81 0.79 8.48
N GLU A 105 -8.63 -0.03 7.86
CA GLU A 105 -9.79 -0.64 8.50
C GLU A 105 -9.41 -1.55 9.66
N GLU A 106 -8.31 -2.28 9.53
CA GLU A 106 -7.81 -3.13 10.61
C GLU A 106 -7.27 -2.32 11.78
N MET A 107 -6.59 -1.21 11.50
CA MET A 107 -6.11 -0.32 12.57
C MET A 107 -7.29 0.28 13.35
N GLU A 108 -8.32 0.71 12.64
CA GLU A 108 -9.52 1.26 13.27
C GLU A 108 -10.22 0.20 14.12
N SER A 109 -10.36 -1.02 13.60
CA SER A 109 -10.95 -2.14 14.34
C SER A 109 -10.14 -2.46 15.60
N SER A 110 -8.81 -2.54 15.48
CA SER A 110 -7.95 -2.79 16.63
C SER A 110 -8.08 -1.70 17.68
N LYS A 111 -8.17 -0.45 17.24
CA LYS A 111 -8.30 0.69 18.13
C LYS A 111 -9.57 0.59 18.99
N PHE A 112 -10.65 0.10 18.41
CA PHE A 112 -11.91 -0.05 19.12
C PHE A 112 -12.08 -1.43 19.77
N GLY A 113 -11.41 -2.45 19.25
CA GLY A 113 -11.56 -3.82 19.70
C GLY A 113 -10.72 -4.21 20.90
N ILE A 114 -9.76 -3.39 21.27
CA ILE A 114 -8.87 -3.65 22.41
C ILE A 114 -9.56 -3.42 23.75
N PHE A 115 -10.63 -2.69 23.71
CA PHE A 115 -11.37 -2.33 24.92
C PHE A 115 -12.53 -3.27 25.16
#